data_4187b209d35c913cfa118917bc2437dc
#
_entry.id   4187b209d35c913cfa118917bc2437dc
#
_cell.length_a   1.000
_cell.length_b   1.000
_cell.length_c   1.000
_cell.angle_alpha   90.00
_cell.angle_beta   90.00
_cell.angle_gamma   90.00
#
_symmetry.space_group_name_H-M   'P 1'
#
loop_
_entity.id
_entity.type
_entity.pdbx_description
1 polymer ?
#
loop_
_entity_poly.entity_id
_entity_poly.type
_entity_poly.pdbx_seq_one_letter_code
_entity_poly.pdbx_strand_id
1 'polypeptide(L)'
;HIKNNEGATMGTGQKLYKRAKKIIPGGNMLLSKRPEMFLPEKWPSYYSKSKGCKVWDLDGNEFIDMSIMGIGTNTLGYGHPEIDEAVIKTVKDGNMSTLNCSEEVFLAEKLIEMHPWADMARFARSGGEANAIAIRIARAASGRDKVAICGYHGWHDWYLSANLSDDKSLDGHLLPGLEPKGVPHNLKNTVFPFSYNRFDELESLVEKHDIGVIKMEVIRSMEPEDNFLYKVRQLANKKNMILIFDECTTGFRETFGGIHKKYNVEPDMAMFGKALGNGYAITSV
;
A
#
# COMPACT_ATOMS: atom_id res chain seq x y z
N HIS A 1 -36.37 18.50 2.33
CA HIS A 1 -36.41 19.16 3.66
C HIS A 1 -35.28 18.62 4.51
N ILE A 2 -34.15 19.29 4.49
CA ILE A 2 -33.06 19.05 5.46
C ILE A 2 -33.52 19.75 6.75
N LYS A 3 -33.91 18.96 7.74
CA LYS A 3 -34.13 19.51 9.10
C LYS A 3 -32.76 19.91 9.64
N ASN A 4 -32.57 21.21 9.86
CA ASN A 4 -31.48 21.72 10.66
C ASN A 4 -31.64 21.18 12.09
N ASN A 5 -30.86 20.16 12.44
CA ASN A 5 -30.73 19.68 13.81
C ASN A 5 -29.61 20.51 14.50
N GLU A 6 -29.94 21.75 14.82
CA GLU A 6 -29.17 22.52 15.81
C GLU A 6 -29.44 21.89 17.18
N GLY A 7 -28.55 21.04 17.66
CA GLY A 7 -28.65 20.39 18.98
C GLY A 7 -28.34 18.91 19.03
N ALA A 8 -27.86 18.30 17.95
CA ALA A 8 -27.46 16.90 18.00
C ALA A 8 -26.27 16.70 18.94
N THR A 9 -26.50 15.97 20.02
CA THR A 9 -25.43 15.56 20.94
C THR A 9 -24.38 14.76 20.16
N MET A 10 -23.09 15.11 20.37
CA MET A 10 -21.97 14.42 19.74
C MET A 10 -22.02 12.92 20.02
N GLY A 11 -21.93 12.10 18.99
CA GLY A 11 -21.95 10.64 19.08
C GLY A 11 -20.78 10.06 19.87
N THR A 12 -20.93 8.80 20.28
CA THR A 12 -19.92 8.09 21.09
C THR A 12 -18.58 7.97 20.35
N GLY A 13 -18.60 7.70 19.04
CA GLY A 13 -17.38 7.59 18.23
C GLY A 13 -16.63 8.93 18.15
N GLN A 14 -17.34 10.04 17.98
CA GLN A 14 -16.72 11.37 17.94
C GLN A 14 -16.09 11.78 19.28
N LYS A 15 -16.77 11.46 20.38
CA LYS A 15 -16.21 11.66 21.74
C LYS A 15 -14.94 10.83 21.95
N LEU A 16 -14.96 9.58 21.51
CA LEU A 16 -13.80 8.69 21.60
C LEU A 16 -12.63 9.21 20.75
N TYR A 17 -12.90 9.72 19.54
CA TYR A 17 -11.85 10.29 18.70
C TYR A 17 -11.19 11.53 19.30
N LYS A 18 -11.96 12.40 19.95
CA LYS A 18 -11.39 13.53 20.73
C LYS A 18 -10.45 13.07 21.83
N ARG A 19 -10.79 11.96 22.50
CA ARG A 19 -9.91 11.33 23.48
C ARG A 19 -8.68 10.71 22.83
N ALA A 20 -8.84 10.01 21.71
CA ALA A 20 -7.75 9.38 20.96
C ALA A 20 -6.69 10.39 20.53
N LYS A 21 -7.08 11.58 20.07
CA LYS A 21 -6.15 12.65 19.66
C LYS A 21 -5.23 13.13 20.79
N LYS A 22 -5.56 12.86 22.06
CA LYS A 22 -4.72 13.22 23.21
C LYS A 22 -3.67 12.17 23.57
N ILE A 23 -3.88 10.91 23.12
CA ILE A 23 -3.07 9.76 23.54
C ILE A 23 -2.46 8.98 22.38
N ILE A 24 -2.91 9.23 21.15
CA ILE A 24 -2.39 8.61 19.94
C ILE A 24 -1.92 9.73 19.00
N PRO A 25 -0.65 9.78 18.60
CA PRO A 25 -0.19 10.75 17.62
C PRO A 25 -1.04 10.68 16.34
N GLY A 26 -1.61 11.83 15.92
CA GLY A 26 -2.54 11.89 14.79
C GLY A 26 -3.95 11.33 15.06
N GLY A 27 -4.22 10.80 16.26
CA GLY A 27 -5.54 10.30 16.68
C GLY A 27 -5.89 8.89 16.24
N ASN A 28 -5.16 8.32 15.29
CA ASN A 28 -5.35 6.95 14.81
C ASN A 28 -4.08 6.38 14.17
N MET A 29 -4.11 5.09 13.83
CA MET A 29 -2.98 4.39 13.24
C MET A 29 -2.80 4.68 11.74
N LEU A 30 -3.87 4.97 11.02
CA LEU A 30 -3.86 5.16 9.56
C LEU A 30 -4.37 6.55 9.18
N LEU A 31 -3.54 7.36 8.55
CA LEU A 31 -3.89 8.70 8.06
C LEU A 31 -5.17 8.70 7.22
N SER A 32 -5.35 7.68 6.38
CA SER A 32 -6.53 7.53 5.50
C SER A 32 -7.85 7.27 6.25
N LYS A 33 -7.81 7.03 7.56
CA LYS A 33 -9.00 6.83 8.40
C LYS A 33 -9.33 8.04 9.28
N ARG A 34 -8.61 9.15 9.12
CA ARG A 34 -8.89 10.36 9.91
C ARG A 34 -10.26 10.92 9.54
N PRO A 35 -11.14 11.21 10.52
CA PRO A 35 -12.42 11.87 10.28
C PRO A 35 -12.31 13.16 9.48
N GLU A 36 -11.21 13.88 9.62
CA GLU A 36 -10.90 15.12 8.91
C GLU A 36 -10.86 14.95 7.39
N MET A 37 -10.61 13.74 6.89
CA MET A 37 -10.64 13.43 5.45
C MET A 37 -12.04 13.20 4.89
N PHE A 38 -13.05 13.09 5.75
CA PHE A 38 -14.45 12.80 5.36
C PHE A 38 -15.40 13.89 5.85
N LEU A 39 -15.94 13.72 7.06
CA LEU A 39 -16.85 14.65 7.72
C LEU A 39 -16.32 14.91 9.14
N PRO A 40 -15.45 15.90 9.34
CA PRO A 40 -14.64 16.04 10.56
C PRO A 40 -15.39 15.89 11.89
N GLU A 41 -16.59 16.45 12.01
CA GLU A 41 -17.35 16.41 13.25
C GLU A 41 -18.53 15.43 13.23
N LYS A 42 -18.90 14.94 12.05
CA LYS A 42 -20.06 14.06 11.84
C LYS A 42 -19.67 12.62 11.51
N TRP A 43 -18.41 12.37 11.14
CA TRP A 43 -17.93 11.04 10.84
C TRP A 43 -18.00 10.14 12.07
N PRO A 44 -18.58 8.91 11.98
CA PRO A 44 -18.74 8.02 13.15
C PRO A 44 -17.45 7.61 13.83
N SER A 45 -16.34 7.62 13.12
CA SER A 45 -14.95 7.39 13.54
C SER A 45 -14.60 5.97 13.95
N TYR A 46 -15.49 5.25 14.65
CA TYR A 46 -15.26 3.91 15.15
C TYR A 46 -16.44 3.00 14.86
N TYR A 47 -16.14 1.74 14.59
CA TYR A 47 -17.15 0.71 14.41
C TYR A 47 -17.22 -0.24 15.60
N SER A 48 -18.38 -0.79 15.84
CA SER A 48 -18.62 -1.91 16.77
C SER A 48 -18.66 -3.24 16.04
N LYS A 49 -19.08 -3.24 14.77
CA LYS A 49 -19.26 -4.42 13.93
C LYS A 49 -19.15 -4.06 12.46
N SER A 50 -18.67 -4.98 11.66
CA SER A 50 -18.74 -4.91 10.20
C SER A 50 -19.03 -6.29 9.60
N LYS A 51 -19.82 -6.35 8.51
CA LYS A 51 -20.18 -7.59 7.81
C LYS A 51 -20.57 -7.30 6.36
N GLY A 52 -19.98 -8.02 5.42
CA GLY A 52 -20.21 -7.74 4.00
C GLY A 52 -19.82 -6.32 3.65
N CYS A 53 -20.76 -5.50 3.17
CA CYS A 53 -20.53 -4.08 2.91
C CYS A 53 -21.11 -3.15 4.01
N LYS A 54 -21.57 -3.70 5.13
CA LYS A 54 -22.19 -2.95 6.21
C LYS A 54 -21.26 -2.72 7.38
N VAL A 55 -21.39 -1.55 8.01
CA VAL A 55 -20.65 -1.15 9.20
C VAL A 55 -21.62 -0.56 10.22
N TRP A 56 -21.45 -0.90 11.48
CA TRP A 56 -22.21 -0.33 12.59
C TRP A 56 -21.29 0.51 13.47
N ASP A 57 -21.69 1.72 13.78
CA ASP A 57 -20.94 2.57 14.70
C ASP A 57 -21.13 2.15 16.17
N LEU A 58 -20.51 2.89 17.08
CA LEU A 58 -20.61 2.63 18.54
C LEU A 58 -21.98 2.95 19.12
N ASP A 59 -22.81 3.68 18.41
CA ASP A 59 -24.19 4.02 18.81
C ASP A 59 -25.22 3.08 18.16
N GLY A 60 -24.75 2.06 17.41
CA GLY A 60 -25.58 1.03 16.78
C GLY A 60 -26.20 1.45 15.44
N ASN A 61 -25.82 2.59 14.89
CA ASN A 61 -26.28 3.00 13.57
C ASN A 61 -25.63 2.18 12.47
N GLU A 62 -26.44 1.68 11.54
CA GLU A 62 -25.98 0.91 10.38
C GLU A 62 -25.69 1.83 9.20
N PHE A 63 -24.55 1.58 8.54
CA PHE A 63 -24.14 2.26 7.32
C PHE A 63 -23.74 1.24 6.25
N ILE A 64 -23.94 1.59 4.98
CA ILE A 64 -23.32 0.92 3.85
C ILE A 64 -21.98 1.60 3.59
N ASP A 65 -20.89 0.82 3.61
CA ASP A 65 -19.55 1.34 3.29
C ASP A 65 -19.42 1.52 1.78
N MET A 66 -19.63 2.73 1.32
CA MET A 66 -19.42 3.16 -0.07
C MET A 66 -18.04 3.81 -0.26
N SER A 67 -17.16 3.73 0.74
CA SER A 67 -15.82 4.30 0.68
C SER A 67 -14.82 3.28 0.11
N ILE A 68 -13.84 2.89 0.87
CA ILE A 68 -12.71 2.08 0.44
C ILE A 68 -12.58 0.76 1.20
N MET A 69 -13.62 0.28 1.84
CA MET A 69 -13.66 -1.05 2.48
C MET A 69 -12.37 -1.42 3.22
N GLY A 70 -12.08 -0.69 4.32
CA GLY A 70 -10.88 -0.93 5.11
C GLY A 70 -9.56 -0.52 4.42
N ILE A 71 -9.57 0.58 3.67
CA ILE A 71 -8.45 1.08 2.84
C ILE A 71 -8.10 0.10 1.72
N GLY A 72 -9.14 -0.42 1.08
CA GLY A 72 -9.02 -1.33 -0.07
C GLY A 72 -8.53 -2.73 0.30
N THR A 73 -8.69 -3.16 1.53
CA THR A 73 -8.26 -4.50 1.97
C THR A 73 -9.33 -5.56 1.80
N ASN A 74 -10.58 -5.24 2.13
CA ASN A 74 -11.67 -6.22 2.24
C ASN A 74 -12.45 -6.40 0.92
N THR A 75 -11.77 -6.84 -0.13
CA THR A 75 -12.38 -7.01 -1.46
C THR A 75 -13.47 -8.06 -1.51
N LEU A 76 -13.43 -9.06 -0.63
CA LEU A 76 -14.48 -10.08 -0.48
C LEU A 76 -15.57 -9.68 0.53
N GLY A 77 -15.50 -8.48 1.07
CA GLY A 77 -16.38 -8.01 2.14
C GLY A 77 -15.82 -8.24 3.53
N TYR A 78 -16.38 -7.53 4.49
CA TYR A 78 -16.04 -7.65 5.90
C TYR A 78 -16.52 -9.01 6.47
N GLY A 79 -15.70 -9.62 7.30
CA GLY A 79 -16.07 -10.84 8.01
C GLY A 79 -16.46 -11.98 7.06
N HIS A 80 -15.65 -12.22 6.01
CA HIS A 80 -15.89 -13.32 5.07
C HIS A 80 -15.77 -14.66 5.78
N PRO A 81 -16.82 -15.51 5.76
CA PRO A 81 -16.90 -16.68 6.65
C PRO A 81 -15.74 -17.67 6.44
N GLU A 82 -15.42 -18.04 5.22
CA GLU A 82 -14.35 -19.00 4.94
C GLU A 82 -12.98 -18.52 5.43
N ILE A 83 -12.70 -17.21 5.30
CA ILE A 83 -11.44 -16.62 5.76
C ILE A 83 -11.40 -16.57 7.28
N ASP A 84 -12.48 -16.09 7.90
CA ASP A 84 -12.56 -16.00 9.35
C ASP A 84 -12.49 -17.36 10.02
N GLU A 85 -13.14 -18.40 9.48
CA GLU A 85 -13.08 -19.77 9.97
C GLU A 85 -11.66 -20.34 9.91
N ALA A 86 -10.93 -20.12 8.81
CA ALA A 86 -9.54 -20.54 8.68
C ALA A 86 -8.63 -19.84 9.72
N VAL A 87 -8.83 -18.55 9.93
CA VAL A 87 -8.07 -17.79 10.95
C VAL A 87 -8.42 -18.28 12.36
N ILE A 88 -9.71 -18.46 12.67
CA ILE A 88 -10.16 -18.97 13.98
C ILE A 88 -9.57 -20.36 14.25
N LYS A 89 -9.55 -21.25 13.26
CA LYS A 89 -8.91 -22.55 13.37
C LYS A 89 -7.44 -22.42 13.72
N THR A 90 -6.69 -21.60 12.98
CA THR A 90 -5.26 -21.37 13.22
C THR A 90 -4.99 -20.81 14.63
N VAL A 91 -5.82 -19.87 15.09
CA VAL A 91 -5.71 -19.32 16.45
C VAL A 91 -5.90 -20.41 17.51
N LYS A 92 -6.88 -21.32 17.31
CA LYS A 92 -7.16 -22.42 18.25
C LYS A 92 -6.06 -23.49 18.25
N ASP A 93 -5.46 -23.76 17.10
CA ASP A 93 -4.38 -24.74 16.95
C ASP A 93 -3.02 -24.22 17.47
N GLY A 94 -2.91 -22.94 17.69
CA GLY A 94 -1.70 -22.24 18.13
C GLY A 94 -1.09 -21.38 17.04
N ASN A 95 -0.83 -20.13 17.38
CA ASN A 95 -0.27 -19.14 16.48
C ASN A 95 1.15 -18.76 16.89
N MET A 96 2.03 -18.53 15.93
CA MET A 96 3.40 -18.09 16.14
C MET A 96 4.26 -19.05 16.99
N SER A 97 4.19 -20.36 16.66
CA SER A 97 5.00 -21.37 17.33
C SER A 97 6.49 -21.22 17.01
N THR A 98 7.34 -21.98 17.72
CA THR A 98 8.78 -22.09 17.40
C THR A 98 9.03 -22.72 16.02
N LEU A 99 8.11 -23.58 15.56
CA LEU A 99 8.17 -24.19 14.23
C LEU A 99 7.51 -23.28 13.19
N ASN A 100 7.93 -23.41 11.94
CA ASN A 100 7.33 -22.70 10.82
C ASN A 100 5.93 -23.26 10.51
N CYS A 101 5.06 -22.44 9.94
CA CYS A 101 3.77 -22.90 9.45
C CYS A 101 3.88 -23.34 7.99
N SER A 102 3.15 -24.40 7.63
CA SER A 102 3.16 -24.93 6.26
C SER A 102 2.54 -23.99 5.24
N GLU A 103 1.62 -23.14 5.69
CA GLU A 103 0.90 -22.18 4.86
C GLU A 103 1.85 -21.15 4.19
N GLU A 104 3.00 -20.87 4.79
CA GLU A 104 4.05 -20.06 4.14
C GLU A 104 4.47 -20.66 2.80
N VAL A 105 4.72 -21.96 2.78
CA VAL A 105 5.14 -22.69 1.58
C VAL A 105 4.01 -22.71 0.56
N PHE A 106 2.80 -23.08 0.97
CA PHE A 106 1.64 -23.16 0.07
C PHE A 106 1.28 -21.81 -0.56
N LEU A 107 1.38 -20.74 0.21
CA LEU A 107 1.13 -19.39 -0.33
C LEU A 107 2.24 -18.95 -1.29
N ALA A 108 3.51 -19.26 -0.98
CA ALA A 108 4.63 -18.96 -1.87
C ALA A 108 4.49 -19.70 -3.20
N GLU A 109 4.21 -21.01 -3.17
CA GLU A 109 3.96 -21.82 -4.37
C GLU A 109 2.82 -21.24 -5.20
N LYS A 110 1.71 -20.82 -4.55
CA LYS A 110 0.56 -20.25 -5.25
C LYS A 110 0.87 -18.91 -5.90
N LEU A 111 1.64 -18.05 -5.24
CA LEU A 111 2.07 -16.77 -5.82
C LEU A 111 3.00 -16.98 -7.03
N ILE A 112 3.94 -17.92 -6.95
CA ILE A 112 4.85 -18.27 -8.05
C ILE A 112 4.07 -18.89 -9.22
N GLU A 113 3.12 -19.80 -8.95
CA GLU A 113 2.24 -20.36 -9.99
C GLU A 113 1.48 -19.28 -10.76
N MET A 114 1.00 -18.26 -10.07
CA MET A 114 0.30 -17.12 -10.68
C MET A 114 1.23 -16.17 -11.45
N HIS A 115 2.51 -16.16 -11.10
CA HIS A 115 3.53 -15.25 -11.62
C HIS A 115 4.78 -16.03 -12.09
N PRO A 116 4.72 -16.71 -13.24
CA PRO A 116 5.79 -17.61 -13.72
C PRO A 116 7.16 -16.94 -13.92
N TRP A 117 7.20 -15.62 -13.95
CA TRP A 117 8.45 -14.84 -14.00
C TRP A 117 9.17 -14.78 -12.64
N ALA A 118 8.49 -15.14 -11.54
CA ALA A 118 9.05 -15.10 -10.19
C ALA A 118 9.53 -16.49 -9.77
N ASP A 119 10.65 -16.54 -9.03
CA ASP A 119 11.25 -17.77 -8.51
C ASP A 119 10.98 -17.97 -7.02
N MET A 120 10.79 -16.90 -6.26
CA MET A 120 10.68 -16.91 -4.81
C MET A 120 9.66 -15.90 -4.32
N ALA A 121 9.10 -16.14 -3.13
CA ALA A 121 8.27 -15.18 -2.42
C ALA A 121 8.73 -15.01 -0.96
N ARG A 122 8.65 -13.80 -0.44
CA ARG A 122 8.95 -13.45 0.95
C ARG A 122 7.78 -12.70 1.56
N PHE A 123 7.44 -13.02 2.79
CA PHE A 123 6.27 -12.44 3.48
C PHE A 123 6.66 -11.40 4.52
N ALA A 124 5.76 -10.45 4.73
CA ALA A 124 5.78 -9.47 5.80
C ALA A 124 4.34 -9.15 6.25
N ARG A 125 4.16 -8.26 7.20
CA ARG A 125 2.84 -7.94 7.76
C ARG A 125 2.26 -6.65 7.19
N SER A 126 3.09 -5.69 6.85
CA SER A 126 2.65 -4.38 6.36
C SER A 126 3.25 -4.02 5.01
N GLY A 127 2.58 -3.13 4.27
CA GLY A 127 3.08 -2.62 3.00
C GLY A 127 4.41 -1.90 3.14
N GLY A 128 4.63 -1.17 4.24
CA GLY A 128 5.89 -0.50 4.54
C GLY A 128 7.05 -1.48 4.69
N GLU A 129 6.85 -2.58 5.41
CA GLU A 129 7.87 -3.65 5.54
C GLU A 129 8.18 -4.30 4.19
N ALA A 130 7.15 -4.68 3.43
CA ALA A 130 7.34 -5.27 2.10
C ALA A 130 8.09 -4.32 1.15
N ASN A 131 7.74 -3.03 1.18
CA ASN A 131 8.46 -2.01 0.42
C ASN A 131 9.94 -1.92 0.82
N ALA A 132 10.25 -1.90 2.11
CA ALA A 132 11.62 -1.85 2.59
C ALA A 132 12.42 -3.12 2.22
N ILE A 133 11.79 -4.29 2.30
CA ILE A 133 12.36 -5.57 1.85
C ILE A 133 12.66 -5.51 0.36
N ALA A 134 11.71 -5.10 -0.47
CA ALA A 134 11.87 -5.03 -1.92
C ALA A 134 13.01 -4.08 -2.32
N ILE A 135 13.08 -2.90 -1.73
CA ILE A 135 14.14 -1.92 -2.00
C ILE A 135 15.51 -2.46 -1.60
N ARG A 136 15.62 -3.12 -0.43
CA ARG A 136 16.89 -3.71 0.01
C ARG A 136 17.38 -4.80 -0.94
N ILE A 137 16.48 -5.70 -1.36
CA ILE A 137 16.83 -6.76 -2.32
C ILE A 137 17.25 -6.15 -3.65
N ALA A 138 16.50 -5.19 -4.18
CA ALA A 138 16.78 -4.55 -5.46
C ALA A 138 18.10 -3.76 -5.46
N ARG A 139 18.41 -3.04 -4.39
CA ARG A 139 19.72 -2.37 -4.22
C ARG A 139 20.86 -3.37 -4.18
N ALA A 140 20.71 -4.47 -3.44
CA ALA A 140 21.71 -5.54 -3.41
C ALA A 140 21.91 -6.18 -4.79
N ALA A 141 20.84 -6.46 -5.51
CA ALA A 141 20.89 -7.08 -6.84
C ALA A 141 21.48 -6.15 -7.91
N SER A 142 21.14 -4.86 -7.87
CA SER A 142 21.66 -3.88 -8.84
C SER A 142 23.06 -3.36 -8.50
N GLY A 143 23.50 -3.48 -7.24
CA GLY A 143 24.73 -2.86 -6.73
C GLY A 143 24.69 -1.34 -6.68
N ARG A 144 23.50 -0.72 -6.76
CA ARG A 144 23.30 0.74 -6.83
C ARG A 144 22.26 1.19 -5.80
N ASP A 145 22.48 2.36 -5.19
CA ASP A 145 21.66 2.87 -4.08
C ASP A 145 20.44 3.66 -4.53
N LYS A 146 20.51 4.29 -5.72
CA LYS A 146 19.51 5.26 -6.15
C LYS A 146 18.29 4.60 -6.78
N VAL A 147 17.11 5.13 -6.43
CA VAL A 147 15.81 4.61 -6.82
C VAL A 147 14.98 5.71 -7.50
N ALA A 148 14.43 5.41 -8.66
CA ALA A 148 13.37 6.22 -9.26
C ALA A 148 12.02 5.66 -8.82
N ILE A 149 11.11 6.52 -8.35
CA ILE A 149 9.80 6.10 -7.83
C ILE A 149 8.65 6.79 -8.55
N CYS A 150 7.54 6.06 -8.71
CA CYS A 150 6.26 6.62 -9.14
C CYS A 150 5.12 5.99 -8.34
N GLY A 151 4.40 6.79 -7.58
CA GLY A 151 3.30 6.35 -6.74
C GLY A 151 3.59 6.42 -5.24
N TYR A 152 2.68 5.86 -4.46
CA TYR A 152 2.77 5.84 -3.01
C TYR A 152 3.33 4.50 -2.50
N HIS A 153 4.38 4.57 -1.69
CA HIS A 153 5.09 3.38 -1.20
C HIS A 153 5.31 3.37 0.32
N GLY A 154 4.39 3.91 1.07
CA GLY A 154 4.44 3.91 2.53
C GLY A 154 5.07 5.17 3.13
N TRP A 155 5.67 5.04 4.31
CA TRP A 155 6.18 6.15 5.11
C TRP A 155 7.57 5.87 5.72
N HIS A 156 8.23 4.79 5.27
CA HIS A 156 9.56 4.45 5.76
C HIS A 156 10.61 5.45 5.25
N ASP A 157 11.72 5.55 5.97
CA ASP A 157 12.78 6.53 5.71
C ASP A 157 13.27 6.52 4.27
N TRP A 158 13.40 5.34 3.66
CA TRP A 158 13.86 5.23 2.29
C TRP A 158 12.97 6.00 1.30
N TYR A 159 11.64 6.00 1.53
CA TYR A 159 10.66 6.69 0.67
C TYR A 159 10.57 8.17 1.01
N LEU A 160 10.44 8.52 2.29
CA LEU A 160 10.37 9.91 2.75
C LEU A 160 11.65 10.69 2.47
N SER A 161 12.77 10.03 2.24
CA SER A 161 14.04 10.66 1.86
C SER A 161 13.95 11.49 0.57
N ALA A 162 12.97 11.21 -0.30
CA ALA A 162 12.70 12.05 -1.47
C ALA A 162 12.37 13.49 -1.10
N ASN A 163 11.75 13.74 0.06
CA ASN A 163 11.41 15.07 0.54
C ASN A 163 12.57 15.79 1.28
N LEU A 164 13.74 15.17 1.41
CA LEU A 164 14.92 15.83 1.98
C LEU A 164 15.55 16.89 1.06
N SER A 165 15.33 16.77 -0.24
CA SER A 165 15.84 17.73 -1.23
C SER A 165 14.85 18.86 -1.51
N ASP A 166 13.57 18.55 -1.54
CA ASP A 166 12.43 19.42 -1.69
C ASP A 166 11.28 18.77 -0.90
N ASP A 167 10.74 19.47 0.08
CA ASP A 167 9.70 18.98 0.98
C ASP A 167 8.36 18.66 0.30
N LYS A 168 8.23 18.99 -0.98
CA LYS A 168 7.06 18.73 -1.83
C LYS A 168 7.27 17.66 -2.89
N SER A 169 8.45 17.05 -2.94
CA SER A 169 8.77 16.06 -4.00
C SER A 169 7.76 14.89 -4.08
N LEU A 170 7.12 14.53 -2.97
CA LEU A 170 6.13 13.46 -2.91
C LEU A 170 4.67 13.94 -3.00
N ASP A 171 4.39 15.24 -3.08
CA ASP A 171 3.02 15.77 -3.05
C ASP A 171 2.14 15.27 -4.22
N GLY A 172 2.73 14.97 -5.35
CA GLY A 172 2.05 14.38 -6.50
C GLY A 172 1.75 12.87 -6.38
N HIS A 173 2.13 12.23 -5.29
CA HIS A 173 2.08 10.77 -5.11
C HIS A 173 1.11 10.31 -4.02
N LEU A 174 -0.15 10.67 -4.09
CA LEU A 174 -1.28 10.30 -3.24
C LEU A 174 -1.41 11.10 -1.94
N LEU A 175 -0.37 11.23 -1.14
CA LEU A 175 -0.44 11.90 0.16
C LEU A 175 0.48 13.12 0.18
N PRO A 176 -0.04 14.34 -0.01
CA PRO A 176 0.75 15.55 0.13
C PRO A 176 1.11 15.83 1.60
N GLY A 177 2.15 16.61 1.81
CA GLY A 177 2.56 17.06 3.15
C GLY A 177 3.25 16.01 4.00
N LEU A 178 3.89 15.01 3.39
CA LEU A 178 4.72 14.04 4.09
C LEU A 178 6.05 14.70 4.51
N GLU A 179 6.15 15.08 5.78
CA GLU A 179 7.36 15.72 6.31
C GLU A 179 8.49 14.72 6.53
N PRO A 180 9.73 15.05 6.09
CA PRO A 180 10.88 14.17 6.26
C PRO A 180 11.58 14.34 7.63
N LYS A 181 10.90 14.92 8.61
CA LYS A 181 11.46 15.11 9.95
C LYS A 181 11.85 13.78 10.60
N GLY A 182 13.10 13.67 11.01
CA GLY A 182 13.66 12.44 11.60
C GLY A 182 14.26 11.47 10.59
N VAL A 183 14.06 11.68 9.29
CA VAL A 183 14.74 10.90 8.24
C VAL A 183 16.22 11.26 8.22
N PRO A 184 17.14 10.28 8.24
CA PRO A 184 18.58 10.56 8.19
C PRO A 184 18.98 11.39 6.97
N HIS A 185 19.70 12.49 7.19
CA HIS A 185 20.08 13.43 6.13
C HIS A 185 20.97 12.82 5.04
N ASN A 186 21.75 11.78 5.37
CA ASN A 186 22.59 11.08 4.42
C ASN A 186 21.80 10.25 3.39
N LEU A 187 20.48 10.09 3.57
CA LEU A 187 19.60 9.50 2.56
C LEU A 187 19.16 10.50 1.48
N LYS A 188 19.53 11.78 1.61
CA LYS A 188 19.26 12.78 0.57
C LYS A 188 19.84 12.35 -0.77
N ASN A 189 19.08 12.55 -1.85
CA ASN A 189 19.47 12.17 -3.21
C ASN A 189 19.63 10.65 -3.43
N THR A 190 18.90 9.84 -2.69
CA THR A 190 18.80 8.39 -2.92
C THR A 190 17.50 7.97 -3.57
N VAL A 191 16.45 8.80 -3.52
CA VAL A 191 15.13 8.53 -4.11
C VAL A 191 14.65 9.73 -4.91
N PHE A 192 14.22 9.48 -6.15
CA PHE A 192 13.84 10.48 -7.14
C PHE A 192 12.45 10.18 -7.70
N PRO A 193 11.44 11.01 -7.41
CA PRO A 193 10.10 10.85 -7.97
C PRO A 193 10.04 11.23 -9.46
N PHE A 194 9.20 10.51 -10.21
CA PHE A 194 8.74 10.89 -11.55
C PHE A 194 7.23 10.69 -11.67
N SER A 195 6.59 11.41 -12.58
CA SER A 195 5.15 11.38 -12.75
C SER A 195 4.71 10.22 -13.64
N TYR A 196 3.52 9.65 -13.36
CA TYR A 196 2.94 8.59 -14.20
C TYR A 196 2.70 9.09 -15.63
N ASN A 197 2.93 8.24 -16.64
CA ASN A 197 2.89 8.56 -18.07
C ASN A 197 3.94 9.62 -18.54
N ARG A 198 4.88 10.02 -17.69
CA ARG A 198 5.96 10.93 -18.04
C ARG A 198 7.29 10.18 -18.19
N PHE A 199 7.40 9.41 -19.28
CA PHE A 199 8.61 8.64 -19.56
C PHE A 199 9.84 9.55 -19.74
N ASP A 200 9.66 10.74 -20.27
CA ASP A 200 10.70 11.76 -20.41
C ASP A 200 11.34 12.15 -19.06
N GLU A 201 10.54 12.26 -18.00
CA GLU A 201 11.05 12.52 -16.64
C GLU A 201 11.92 11.37 -16.16
N LEU A 202 11.48 10.12 -16.34
CA LEU A 202 12.25 8.95 -15.96
C LEU A 202 13.58 8.83 -16.74
N GLU A 203 13.56 9.04 -18.07
CA GLU A 203 14.78 9.05 -18.87
C GLU A 203 15.77 10.11 -18.37
N SER A 204 15.29 11.31 -18.10
CA SER A 204 16.14 12.41 -17.58
C SER A 204 16.77 12.05 -16.23
N LEU A 205 16.03 11.38 -15.33
CA LEU A 205 16.58 10.93 -14.05
C LEU A 205 17.68 9.87 -14.26
N VAL A 206 17.44 8.91 -15.15
CA VAL A 206 18.39 7.82 -15.44
C VAL A 206 19.65 8.33 -16.11
N GLU A 207 19.56 9.38 -16.93
CA GLU A 207 20.74 10.03 -17.55
C GLU A 207 21.57 10.83 -16.54
N LYS A 208 20.92 11.47 -15.57
CA LYS A 208 21.58 12.36 -14.59
C LYS A 208 22.11 11.63 -13.36
N HIS A 209 21.53 10.48 -13.04
CA HIS A 209 21.81 9.76 -11.80
C HIS A 209 22.08 8.29 -12.07
N ASP A 210 22.90 7.67 -11.24
CA ASP A 210 23.16 6.22 -11.27
C ASP A 210 22.00 5.44 -10.64
N ILE A 211 20.85 5.44 -11.32
CA ILE A 211 19.63 4.76 -10.88
C ILE A 211 19.80 3.24 -11.05
N GLY A 212 19.63 2.49 -9.97
CA GLY A 212 19.69 1.02 -9.99
C GLY A 212 18.32 0.35 -9.91
N VAL A 213 17.32 1.08 -9.45
CA VAL A 213 15.98 0.55 -9.19
C VAL A 213 14.91 1.50 -9.69
N ILE A 214 13.93 0.96 -10.40
CA ILE A 214 12.66 1.66 -10.68
C ILE A 214 11.59 0.98 -9.85
N LYS A 215 10.90 1.73 -9.00
CA LYS A 215 9.76 1.24 -8.24
C LYS A 215 8.52 2.06 -8.52
N MET A 216 7.46 1.41 -8.99
CA MET A 216 6.24 2.11 -9.35
C MET A 216 4.98 1.28 -9.10
N GLU A 217 3.86 1.96 -8.91
CA GLU A 217 2.55 1.34 -9.06
C GLU A 217 2.27 1.12 -10.56
N VAL A 218 1.70 -0.03 -10.90
CA VAL A 218 1.40 -0.35 -12.31
C VAL A 218 0.35 0.61 -12.86
N ILE A 219 -0.69 0.85 -12.08
CA ILE A 219 -1.78 1.79 -12.35
C ILE A 219 -2.39 2.26 -11.03
N ARG A 220 -2.94 3.46 -11.00
CA ARG A 220 -3.74 3.95 -9.87
C ARG A 220 -5.02 4.64 -10.34
N SER A 221 -4.90 5.75 -11.02
CA SER A 221 -6.03 6.61 -11.43
C SER A 221 -6.06 6.90 -12.93
N MET A 222 -5.04 6.49 -13.64
CA MET A 222 -4.90 6.68 -15.09
C MET A 222 -4.41 5.40 -15.73
N GLU A 223 -4.92 5.08 -16.92
CA GLU A 223 -4.37 4.01 -17.75
C GLU A 223 -2.97 4.40 -18.27
N PRO A 224 -2.10 3.40 -18.55
CA PRO A 224 -0.84 3.67 -19.21
C PRO A 224 -1.06 4.14 -20.63
N GLU A 225 -0.44 5.24 -21.03
CA GLU A 225 -0.50 5.84 -22.36
C GLU A 225 0.79 5.57 -23.14
N ASP A 226 0.73 5.60 -24.47
CA ASP A 226 1.90 5.51 -25.36
C ASP A 226 2.88 4.38 -25.04
N ASN A 227 2.39 3.21 -24.65
CA ASN A 227 3.20 2.07 -24.24
C ASN A 227 4.12 2.36 -23.04
N PHE A 228 3.69 3.21 -22.12
CA PHE A 228 4.48 3.68 -20.99
C PHE A 228 5.14 2.53 -20.19
N LEU A 229 4.37 1.54 -19.76
CA LEU A 229 4.90 0.42 -18.97
C LEU A 229 5.95 -0.40 -19.75
N TYR A 230 5.72 -0.60 -21.05
CA TYR A 230 6.67 -1.29 -21.92
C TYR A 230 7.97 -0.49 -22.05
N LYS A 231 7.89 0.82 -22.27
CA LYS A 231 9.06 1.72 -22.34
C LYS A 231 9.87 1.68 -21.03
N VAL A 232 9.20 1.68 -19.88
CA VAL A 232 9.84 1.56 -18.57
C VAL A 232 10.59 0.22 -18.46
N ARG A 233 9.96 -0.89 -18.85
CA ARG A 233 10.61 -2.21 -18.85
C ARG A 233 11.83 -2.24 -19.75
N GLN A 234 11.73 -1.71 -20.95
CA GLN A 234 12.84 -1.66 -21.91
C GLN A 234 14.00 -0.80 -21.39
N LEU A 235 13.72 0.34 -20.77
CA LEU A 235 14.73 1.18 -20.15
C LEU A 235 15.45 0.44 -19.02
N ALA A 236 14.71 -0.25 -18.15
CA ALA A 236 15.27 -1.04 -17.07
C ALA A 236 16.19 -2.15 -17.61
N ASN A 237 15.78 -2.86 -18.67
CA ASN A 237 16.60 -3.87 -19.31
C ASN A 237 17.88 -3.26 -19.90
N LYS A 238 17.77 -2.18 -20.68
CA LYS A 238 18.89 -1.50 -21.34
C LYS A 238 19.95 -0.99 -20.33
N LYS A 239 19.51 -0.56 -19.16
CA LYS A 239 20.37 0.05 -18.13
C LYS A 239 20.70 -0.91 -16.98
N ASN A 240 20.32 -2.18 -17.09
CA ASN A 240 20.48 -3.18 -16.02
C ASN A 240 19.92 -2.69 -14.67
N MET A 241 18.72 -2.15 -14.68
CA MET A 241 17.99 -1.73 -13.47
C MET A 241 16.99 -2.79 -13.06
N ILE A 242 16.71 -2.86 -11.77
CA ILE A 242 15.65 -3.71 -11.23
C ILE A 242 14.31 -2.96 -11.29
N LEU A 243 13.32 -3.54 -11.96
CA LEU A 243 11.96 -3.01 -12.00
C LEU A 243 11.09 -3.68 -10.95
N ILE A 244 10.55 -2.89 -10.02
CA ILE A 244 9.60 -3.33 -9.00
C ILE A 244 8.23 -2.76 -9.30
N PHE A 245 7.22 -3.62 -9.43
CA PHE A 245 5.82 -3.21 -9.45
C PHE A 245 5.19 -3.33 -8.07
N ASP A 246 4.71 -2.20 -7.55
CA ASP A 246 3.92 -2.16 -6.33
C ASP A 246 2.46 -2.46 -6.67
N GLU A 247 2.05 -3.67 -6.40
CA GLU A 247 0.70 -4.18 -6.62
C GLU A 247 -0.12 -4.26 -5.33
N CYS A 248 0.32 -3.56 -4.29
CA CYS A 248 -0.38 -3.55 -3.00
C CYS A 248 -1.83 -3.07 -3.14
N THR A 249 -2.09 -2.09 -4.02
CA THR A 249 -3.43 -1.57 -4.28
C THR A 249 -4.14 -2.31 -5.41
N THR A 250 -3.45 -2.78 -6.42
CA THR A 250 -4.02 -3.33 -7.66
C THR A 250 -4.11 -4.85 -7.68
N GLY A 251 -3.28 -5.54 -6.91
CA GLY A 251 -3.28 -7.00 -6.88
C GLY A 251 -4.60 -7.59 -6.39
N PHE A 252 -5.03 -8.68 -7.01
CA PHE A 252 -6.24 -9.45 -6.68
C PHE A 252 -7.54 -8.64 -6.74
N ARG A 253 -7.64 -7.68 -7.65
CA ARG A 253 -8.87 -6.91 -7.89
C ARG A 253 -9.42 -7.17 -9.28
N GLU A 254 -8.84 -6.57 -10.31
CA GLU A 254 -9.26 -6.74 -11.70
C GLU A 254 -8.70 -8.03 -12.30
N THR A 255 -7.50 -8.44 -11.90
CA THR A 255 -6.84 -9.67 -12.35
C THR A 255 -6.61 -10.63 -11.19
N PHE A 256 -6.57 -11.92 -11.48
CA PHE A 256 -6.12 -12.93 -10.52
C PHE A 256 -4.58 -12.89 -10.45
N GLY A 257 -4.06 -12.26 -9.41
CA GLY A 257 -2.66 -11.86 -9.25
C GLY A 257 -2.46 -10.38 -9.50
N GLY A 258 -1.34 -10.00 -10.09
CA GLY A 258 -0.99 -8.61 -10.39
C GLY A 258 -1.63 -8.08 -11.67
N ILE A 259 -2.00 -6.79 -11.67
CA ILE A 259 -2.58 -6.14 -12.87
C ILE A 259 -1.56 -5.97 -14.01
N HIS A 260 -0.26 -6.05 -13.73
CA HIS A 260 0.78 -6.04 -14.78
C HIS A 260 0.54 -7.12 -15.85
N LYS A 261 -0.14 -8.22 -15.49
CA LYS A 261 -0.53 -9.29 -16.42
C LYS A 261 -1.47 -8.80 -17.53
N LYS A 262 -2.37 -7.85 -17.22
CA LYS A 262 -3.26 -7.21 -18.21
C LYS A 262 -2.47 -6.48 -19.31
N TYR A 263 -1.34 -5.91 -18.94
CA TYR A 263 -0.49 -5.13 -19.86
C TYR A 263 0.66 -5.93 -20.46
N ASN A 264 0.82 -7.21 -20.10
CA ASN A 264 1.89 -8.09 -20.57
C ASN A 264 3.29 -7.50 -20.35
N VAL A 265 3.51 -6.86 -19.20
CA VAL A 265 4.80 -6.32 -18.79
C VAL A 265 5.21 -6.98 -17.48
N GLU A 266 6.26 -7.77 -17.52
CA GLU A 266 6.77 -8.50 -16.37
C GLU A 266 7.83 -7.68 -15.62
N PRO A 267 7.70 -7.50 -14.29
CA PRO A 267 8.72 -6.88 -13.47
C PRO A 267 9.81 -7.88 -13.09
N ASP A 268 10.88 -7.41 -12.47
CA ASP A 268 11.83 -8.28 -11.77
C ASP A 268 11.32 -8.65 -10.37
N MET A 269 10.52 -7.77 -9.77
CA MET A 269 9.89 -7.97 -8.47
C MET A 269 8.49 -7.36 -8.46
N ALA A 270 7.56 -7.99 -7.75
CA ALA A 270 6.26 -7.41 -7.45
C ALA A 270 5.96 -7.54 -5.95
N MET A 271 5.18 -6.60 -5.41
CA MET A 271 4.72 -6.73 -4.03
C MET A 271 3.20 -6.67 -3.96
N PHE A 272 2.65 -7.45 -3.04
CA PHE A 272 1.22 -7.58 -2.80
C PHE A 272 0.89 -7.33 -1.34
N GLY A 273 -0.32 -6.87 -1.09
CA GLY A 273 -0.84 -6.63 0.24
C GLY A 273 -2.35 -6.42 0.18
N LYS A 274 -2.91 -5.67 1.09
CA LYS A 274 -4.33 -5.29 1.11
C LYS A 274 -5.27 -6.48 0.81
N ALA A 275 -5.73 -6.61 -0.44
CA ALA A 275 -6.64 -7.67 -0.88
C ALA A 275 -6.10 -9.09 -0.63
N LEU A 276 -4.77 -9.28 -0.63
CA LEU A 276 -4.14 -10.56 -0.34
C LEU A 276 -4.61 -11.16 1.00
N GLY A 277 -4.82 -10.32 2.01
CA GLY A 277 -5.23 -10.74 3.36
C GLY A 277 -6.70 -10.54 3.67
N ASN A 278 -7.47 -9.89 2.80
CA ASN A 278 -8.86 -9.51 3.05
C ASN A 278 -9.11 -8.96 4.46
N GLY A 279 -8.29 -8.01 4.89
CA GLY A 279 -8.33 -7.36 6.21
C GLY A 279 -7.32 -7.90 7.22
N TYR A 280 -6.80 -9.10 7.03
CA TYR A 280 -5.70 -9.63 7.84
C TYR A 280 -4.35 -9.12 7.35
N ALA A 281 -3.42 -8.93 8.29
CA ALA A 281 -2.12 -8.31 8.02
C ALA A 281 -1.16 -9.31 7.38
N ILE A 282 -1.09 -9.30 6.06
CA ILE A 282 -0.11 -10.06 5.29
C ILE A 282 0.27 -9.28 4.02
N THR A 283 1.56 -9.34 3.69
CA THR A 283 2.13 -8.81 2.45
C THR A 283 3.16 -9.78 1.90
N SER A 284 3.45 -9.67 0.61
CA SER A 284 4.51 -10.46 -0.05
C SER A 284 5.34 -9.60 -0.99
N VAL A 285 6.56 -10.04 -1.17
CA VAL A 285 7.48 -9.55 -2.19
C VAL A 285 7.91 -10.75 -3.01
#